data_feb53dacd88ed6c698db9b65a6a09ec4
#
_entry.id   feb53dacd88ed6c698db9b65a6a09ec4
#
_cell.length_a   1.000
_cell.length_b   1.000
_cell.length_c   1.000
_cell.angle_alpha   90.00
_cell.angle_beta   90.00
_cell.angle_gamma   90.00
#
_symmetry.space_group_name_H-M   'P 1'
#
loop_
_entity.id
_entity.type
_entity.pdbx_description
1 polymer ?
#
loop_
_entity_poly.entity_id
_entity_poly.type
_entity_poly.pdbx_seq_one_letter_code
_entity_poly.pdbx_strand_id
1 'polypeptide(L)'
;MIEVPDQTNSLARRSFFSRLALLAAIGLIVLPVPLLRAQDAPHVTAVDPTSGKVGDQITVTGENLGKNRVSAAFLSDAKTDFKASVVEQSPEKIVMKVPQVPAGDYNVSIQVGNQILIEPFRFTVQ
;
A
#
# COMPACT_ATOMS: atom_id res chain seq x y z
N MET A 1 -10.90 -53.22 -47.37
CA MET A 1 -11.03 -52.87 -46.90
C MET A 1 -11.10 -52.28 -46.11
N ILE A 2 -10.95 -52.09 -46.10
CA ILE A 2 -11.13 -51.69 -45.30
C ILE A 2 -11.06 -50.95 -44.59
N GLU A 3 -10.82 -50.87 -44.54
CA GLU A 3 -10.79 -50.34 -43.73
C GLU A 3 -10.69 -49.60 -43.04
N VAL A 4 -10.41 -49.61 -43.23
CA VAL A 4 -10.47 -49.05 -42.41
C VAL A 4 -10.41 -48.22 -41.84
N PRO A 5 -10.34 -48.31 -42.00
CA PRO A 5 -10.27 -47.63 -41.29
C PRO A 5 -10.37 -46.82 -40.76
N ASP A 6 -10.20 -46.85 -40.66
CA ASP A 6 -10.42 -46.15 -39.93
C ASP A 6 -10.44 -45.68 -39.10
N GLN A 7 -10.27 -45.92 -39.17
CA GLN A 7 -10.43 -45.57 -38.32
C GLN A 7 -9.99 -45.00 -37.66
N THR A 8 -9.61 -45.10 -37.83
CA THR A 8 -9.14 -44.66 -37.16
C THR A 8 -9.14 -43.68 -36.88
N ASN A 9 -9.00 -43.52 -37.10
CA ASN A 9 -9.02 -42.58 -36.61
C ASN A 9 -9.38 -42.02 -35.91
N SER A 10 -9.39 -42.19 -36.08
CA SER A 10 -9.89 -41.70 -35.35
C SER A 10 -9.49 -41.51 -34.33
N LEU A 11 -9.04 -41.74 -34.12
CA LEU A 11 -8.58 -41.58 -33.11
C LEU A 11 -8.05 -40.66 -32.92
N ALA A 12 -7.70 -40.63 -33.30
CA ALA A 12 -7.06 -39.74 -33.19
C ALA A 12 -7.71 -38.70 -32.79
N ARG A 13 -8.19 -38.65 -33.07
CA ARG A 13 -8.70 -37.77 -32.77
C ARG A 13 -8.91 -37.63 -31.60
N ARG A 14 -8.92 -38.07 -31.19
CA ARG A 14 -9.26 -37.97 -30.10
C ARG A 14 -8.44 -37.60 -29.28
N SER A 15 -7.76 -37.68 -29.26
CA SER A 15 -6.85 -37.49 -28.43
C SER A 15 -6.67 -36.16 -28.22
N PHE A 16 -6.75 -35.60 -28.77
CA PHE A 16 -6.59 -34.44 -28.63
C PHE A 16 -7.19 -33.93 -27.67
N PHE A 17 -7.92 -34.17 -27.28
CA PHE A 17 -8.57 -33.72 -26.41
C PHE A 17 -7.88 -33.64 -25.33
N SER A 18 -7.32 -34.23 -25.16
CA SER A 18 -6.66 -34.33 -23.98
C SER A 18 -5.91 -33.12 -23.83
N ARG A 19 -5.39 -32.72 -24.78
CA ARG A 19 -4.71 -31.68 -24.65
C ARG A 19 -5.25 -30.61 -24.02
N LEU A 20 -6.29 -30.48 -24.03
CA LEU A 20 -6.85 -29.42 -23.53
C LEU A 20 -6.82 -29.27 -22.18
N ALA A 21 -6.83 -30.10 -21.48
CA ALA A 21 -6.95 -30.01 -20.11
C ALA A 21 -5.94 -29.15 -19.52
N LEU A 22 -4.82 -29.11 -19.99
CA LEU A 22 -3.89 -28.37 -19.38
C LEU A 22 -4.05 -27.02 -19.26
N LEU A 23 -4.61 -26.42 -20.12
CA LEU A 23 -4.80 -25.08 -20.08
C LEU A 23 -5.34 -24.54 -18.88
N ALA A 24 -6.20 -25.14 -18.32
CA ALA A 24 -6.86 -24.62 -17.21
C ALA A 24 -5.97 -24.18 -16.12
N ALA A 25 -5.00 -24.86 -15.88
CA ALA A 25 -4.19 -24.58 -14.75
C ALA A 25 -3.51 -23.27 -14.80
N ILE A 26 -3.22 -22.82 -15.88
CA ILE A 26 -2.58 -21.63 -16.02
C ILE A 26 -3.17 -20.43 -15.49
N GLY A 27 -4.33 -20.22 -15.69
CA GLY A 27 -4.95 -19.00 -15.27
C GLY A 27 -4.87 -18.74 -13.82
N LEU A 28 -4.79 -19.74 -13.04
CA LEU A 28 -4.83 -19.58 -11.65
C LEU A 28 -3.69 -18.83 -11.07
N ILE A 29 -2.59 -18.94 -11.63
CA ILE A 29 -1.44 -18.34 -11.09
C ILE A 29 -1.51 -16.87 -10.91
N VAL A 30 -2.26 -16.22 -11.68
CA VAL A 30 -2.35 -14.80 -11.62
C VAL A 30 -3.00 -14.26 -10.39
N LEU A 31 -3.88 -14.98 -9.83
CA LEU A 31 -4.66 -14.49 -8.73
C LEU A 31 -3.96 -13.95 -7.50
N PRO A 32 -2.97 -14.59 -7.00
CA PRO A 32 -2.36 -14.15 -5.75
C PRO A 32 -1.65 -12.82 -5.83
N VAL A 33 -1.24 -12.44 -6.98
CA VAL A 33 -0.46 -11.23 -7.13
C VAL A 33 -1.11 -9.96 -6.60
N PRO A 34 -2.33 -9.68 -6.89
CA PRO A 34 -2.96 -8.47 -6.40
C PRO A 34 -3.03 -8.41 -4.89
N LEU A 35 -3.15 -9.54 -4.26
CA LEU A 35 -3.26 -9.56 -2.82
C LEU A 35 -1.97 -9.13 -2.15
N LEU A 36 -0.84 -9.45 -2.72
CA LEU A 36 0.42 -9.10 -2.14
C LEU A 36 0.62 -7.60 -2.15
N ARG A 37 0.14 -6.93 -3.16
CA ARG A 37 0.29 -5.51 -3.22
C ARG A 37 -0.49 -4.80 -2.16
N ALA A 38 -1.66 -5.28 -1.85
CA ALA A 38 -2.49 -4.64 -0.86
C ALA A 38 -1.84 -4.67 0.52
N GLN A 39 -0.99 -5.65 0.77
CA GLN A 39 -0.35 -5.77 2.06
C GLN A 39 0.80 -4.79 2.24
N ASP A 40 1.23 -4.15 1.17
CA ASP A 40 2.35 -3.23 1.24
C ASP A 40 1.92 -1.78 1.42
N ALA A 41 0.68 -1.53 1.68
CA ALA A 41 0.19 -0.16 1.84
C ALA A 41 0.70 0.46 3.13
N PRO A 42 1.10 1.72 3.12
CA PRO A 42 1.50 2.41 4.34
C PRO A 42 0.34 2.48 5.31
N HIS A 43 0.63 2.28 6.59
CA HIS A 43 -0.40 2.25 7.62
C HIS A 43 0.15 2.79 8.92
N VAL A 44 -0.47 3.83 9.46
CA VAL A 44 -0.08 4.43 10.74
C VAL A 44 -0.86 3.78 11.85
N THR A 45 -0.19 3.39 12.91
CA THR A 45 -0.82 2.72 14.04
C THR A 45 -0.78 3.54 15.32
N ALA A 46 0.12 4.49 15.45
CA ALA A 46 0.23 5.30 16.64
C ALA A 46 0.97 6.61 16.38
N VAL A 47 0.71 7.60 17.19
CA VAL A 47 1.39 8.89 17.15
C VAL A 47 1.72 9.28 18.58
N ASP A 48 2.96 9.68 18.84
CA ASP A 48 3.40 10.04 20.18
C ASP A 48 4.47 11.13 20.12
N PRO A 49 4.33 12.22 20.89
CA PRO A 49 3.21 12.59 21.75
C PRO A 49 2.03 13.07 20.92
N THR A 50 0.91 13.34 21.60
CA THR A 50 -0.30 13.81 20.92
C THR A 50 -0.46 15.33 21.04
N SER A 51 0.50 16.01 21.67
CA SER A 51 0.51 17.46 21.73
C SER A 51 1.93 17.98 21.90
N GLY A 52 2.16 19.20 21.53
CA GLY A 52 3.46 19.86 21.66
C GLY A 52 3.46 21.19 20.96
N LYS A 53 4.66 21.78 20.87
CA LYS A 53 4.86 23.10 20.29
C LYS A 53 5.55 22.99 18.93
N VAL A 54 5.52 24.06 18.18
CA VAL A 54 6.25 24.17 16.92
C VAL A 54 7.73 23.81 17.18
N GLY A 55 8.26 22.95 16.37
CA GLY A 55 9.63 22.48 16.50
C GLY A 55 9.82 21.22 17.32
N ASP A 56 8.83 20.83 18.09
CA ASP A 56 8.91 19.57 18.84
C ASP A 56 8.86 18.38 17.91
N GLN A 57 9.36 17.25 18.35
CA GLN A 57 9.36 16.04 17.54
C GLN A 57 8.13 15.18 17.81
N ILE A 58 7.62 14.60 16.76
CA ILE A 58 6.50 13.67 16.83
C ILE A 58 6.99 12.36 16.22
N THR A 59 6.71 11.26 16.90
CA THR A 59 7.02 9.92 16.38
C THR A 59 5.74 9.29 15.86
N VAL A 60 5.72 8.97 14.58
CA VAL A 60 4.61 8.28 13.93
C VAL A 60 5.05 6.85 13.72
N THR A 61 4.31 5.93 14.28
CA THR A 61 4.63 4.50 14.22
C THR A 61 3.66 3.79 13.29
N GLY A 62 4.13 2.80 12.56
CA GLY A 62 3.25 2.07 11.67
C GLY A 62 3.99 1.02 10.86
N GLU A 63 3.52 0.79 9.65
CA GLU A 63 4.07 -0.20 8.74
C GLU A 63 4.22 0.41 7.36
N ASN A 64 5.27 0.02 6.66
CA ASN A 64 5.55 0.46 5.30
C ASN A 64 5.67 1.98 5.17
N LEU A 65 6.28 2.59 6.16
CA LEU A 65 6.43 4.04 6.22
C LEU A 65 7.77 4.53 5.64
N GLY A 66 8.52 3.65 5.02
CA GLY A 66 9.83 4.01 4.48
C GLY A 66 9.76 5.00 3.33
N LYS A 67 10.92 5.55 2.96
CA LYS A 67 10.98 6.58 1.92
C LYS A 67 10.48 6.11 0.56
N ASN A 68 10.53 4.82 0.32
CA ASN A 68 10.04 4.27 -0.94
C ASN A 68 8.51 4.22 -1.00
N ARG A 69 7.83 4.47 0.10
CA ARG A 69 6.38 4.44 0.14
C ARG A 69 5.79 5.79 0.53
N VAL A 70 6.37 6.45 1.53
CA VAL A 70 5.89 7.72 2.03
C VAL A 70 6.89 8.80 1.69
N SER A 71 6.49 9.77 0.89
CA SER A 71 7.38 10.82 0.42
C SER A 71 7.37 12.07 1.29
N ALA A 72 6.34 12.27 2.10
CA ALA A 72 6.25 13.43 2.97
C ALA A 72 5.25 13.18 4.08
N ALA A 73 5.36 13.95 5.16
CA ALA A 73 4.43 13.91 6.28
C ALA A 73 3.94 15.32 6.57
N PHE A 74 2.71 15.42 7.08
CA PHE A 74 2.06 16.71 7.27
C PHE A 74 1.24 16.73 8.54
N LEU A 75 0.97 17.93 9.03
CA LEU A 75 -0.16 18.17 9.93
C LEU A 75 -1.21 18.89 9.11
N SER A 76 -2.42 18.38 9.12
CA SER A 76 -3.50 18.86 8.26
C SER A 76 -4.70 19.34 9.04
N ASP A 77 -5.26 20.46 8.62
CA ASP A 77 -6.55 20.89 9.14
C ASP A 77 -7.60 20.77 8.03
N ALA A 78 -8.76 21.36 8.19
CA ALA A 78 -9.83 21.24 7.22
C ALA A 78 -9.51 21.88 5.87
N LYS A 79 -8.51 22.74 5.82
CA LYS A 79 -8.23 23.51 4.61
C LYS A 79 -6.84 23.30 4.05
N THR A 80 -5.87 22.96 4.87
CA THR A 80 -4.47 23.02 4.49
C THR A 80 -3.68 21.83 5.02
N ASP A 81 -2.73 21.37 4.22
CA ASP A 81 -1.78 20.35 4.63
C ASP A 81 -0.45 21.05 4.85
N PHE A 82 0.01 21.10 6.10
CA PHE A 82 1.26 21.77 6.45
C PHE A 82 2.39 20.75 6.51
N LYS A 83 3.34 20.89 5.61
CA LYS A 83 4.42 19.92 5.49
C LYS A 83 5.34 19.97 6.71
N ALA A 84 5.62 18.83 7.28
CA ALA A 84 6.52 18.71 8.42
C ALA A 84 7.91 18.29 7.94
N SER A 85 8.93 18.67 8.71
CA SER A 85 10.29 18.25 8.42
C SER A 85 10.51 16.85 8.99
N VAL A 86 10.87 15.91 8.15
CA VAL A 86 11.14 14.55 8.59
C VAL A 86 12.59 14.46 9.05
N VAL A 87 12.78 14.04 10.28
CA VAL A 87 14.10 13.90 10.89
C VAL A 87 14.65 12.50 10.70
N GLU A 88 13.78 11.52 10.79
CA GLU A 88 14.17 10.12 10.69
C GLU A 88 13.02 9.34 10.06
N GLN A 89 13.32 8.39 9.21
CA GLN A 89 12.29 7.59 8.56
C GLN A 89 12.77 6.17 8.33
N SER A 90 11.95 5.22 8.76
CA SER A 90 12.20 3.80 8.55
C SER A 90 10.86 3.15 8.18
N PRO A 91 10.83 1.89 7.81
CA PRO A 91 9.56 1.24 7.48
C PRO A 91 8.55 1.22 8.62
N GLU A 92 9.02 1.31 9.86
CA GLU A 92 8.11 1.25 11.00
C GLU A 92 7.89 2.59 11.69
N LYS A 93 8.61 3.63 11.31
CA LYS A 93 8.60 4.86 12.08
C LYS A 93 8.96 6.08 11.24
N ILE A 94 8.29 7.18 11.49
CA ILE A 94 8.67 8.48 10.97
C ILE A 94 8.76 9.43 12.15
N VAL A 95 9.91 10.09 12.30
CA VAL A 95 10.07 11.14 13.29
C VAL A 95 10.07 12.45 12.54
N MET A 96 9.16 13.34 12.90
CA MET A 96 9.02 14.63 12.24
C MET A 96 8.91 15.75 13.25
N LYS A 97 9.19 16.97 12.81
CA LYS A 97 9.05 18.15 13.66
C LYS A 97 7.75 18.86 13.36
N VAL A 98 7.14 19.38 14.41
CA VAL A 98 5.91 20.16 14.28
C VAL A 98 6.21 21.39 13.41
N PRO A 99 5.49 21.56 12.29
CA PRO A 99 5.75 22.69 11.41
C PRO A 99 5.25 24.02 12.01
N GLN A 100 5.58 25.10 11.36
CA GLN A 100 5.21 26.42 11.79
C GLN A 100 3.73 26.62 11.48
N VAL A 101 2.88 26.34 12.42
CA VAL A 101 1.42 26.43 12.25
C VAL A 101 0.79 27.07 13.49
N PRO A 102 -0.41 27.63 13.37
CA PRO A 102 -1.11 28.19 14.53
C PRO A 102 -1.44 27.08 15.53
N ALA A 103 -1.61 27.46 16.78
CA ALA A 103 -2.06 26.52 17.79
C ALA A 103 -3.43 25.97 17.41
N GLY A 104 -3.65 24.71 17.67
CA GLY A 104 -4.91 24.06 17.32
C GLY A 104 -4.74 22.58 17.12
N ASP A 105 -5.81 21.93 16.68
CA ASP A 105 -5.83 20.49 16.45
C ASP A 105 -5.65 20.17 14.99
N TYR A 106 -4.78 19.22 14.72
CA TYR A 106 -4.46 18.80 13.35
C TYR A 106 -4.50 17.29 13.25
N ASN A 107 -4.73 16.78 12.06
CA ASN A 107 -4.58 15.35 11.82
C ASN A 107 -3.18 15.10 11.25
N VAL A 108 -2.62 13.97 11.57
CA VAL A 108 -1.37 13.53 10.95
C VAL A 108 -1.71 12.99 9.57
N SER A 109 -0.96 13.40 8.56
CA SER A 109 -1.18 12.96 7.20
C SER A 109 0.13 12.53 6.58
N ILE A 110 0.06 11.61 5.63
CA ILE A 110 1.24 11.13 4.91
C ILE A 110 0.96 11.18 3.42
N GLN A 111 1.99 11.41 2.64
CA GLN A 111 1.86 11.42 1.19
C GLN A 111 2.35 10.10 0.61
N VAL A 112 1.48 9.45 -0.13
CA VAL A 112 1.77 8.18 -0.78
C VAL A 112 1.51 8.38 -2.27
N GLY A 113 2.56 8.36 -3.06
CA GLY A 113 2.45 8.69 -4.47
C GLY A 113 1.97 10.11 -4.65
N ASN A 114 0.86 10.31 -5.32
CA ASN A 114 0.29 11.64 -5.54
C ASN A 114 -0.84 11.98 -4.58
N GLN A 115 -1.06 11.15 -3.58
CA GLN A 115 -2.18 11.34 -2.67
C GLN A 115 -1.71 11.64 -1.27
N ILE A 116 -2.45 12.50 -0.57
CA ILE A 116 -2.22 12.76 0.84
C ILE A 116 -3.30 12.02 1.62
N LEU A 117 -2.89 11.09 2.45
CA LEU A 117 -3.79 10.30 3.25
C LEU A 117 -3.87 10.89 4.65
N ILE A 118 -5.05 11.30 5.05
CA ILE A 118 -5.26 11.86 6.36
C ILE A 118 -5.53 10.70 7.32
N GLU A 119 -4.65 10.57 8.31
CA GLU A 119 -4.76 9.47 9.26
C GLU A 119 -5.67 9.86 10.41
N PRO A 120 -6.30 8.91 11.09
CA PRO A 120 -7.23 9.24 12.17
C PRO A 120 -6.53 9.58 13.49
N PHE A 121 -5.33 10.09 13.43
CA PHE A 121 -4.56 10.47 14.61
C PHE A 121 -4.41 11.98 14.66
N ARG A 122 -4.72 12.54 15.80
CA ARG A 122 -4.68 13.98 15.95
C ARG A 122 -3.49 14.42 16.77
N PHE A 123 -3.02 15.62 16.49
CA PHE A 123 -1.96 16.24 17.24
C PHE A 123 -2.38 17.66 17.56
N THR A 124 -2.23 18.07 18.81
CA THR A 124 -2.57 19.42 19.24
C THR A 124 -1.33 20.27 19.35
N VAL A 125 -1.29 21.36 18.59
CA VAL A 125 -0.19 22.32 18.65
C VAL A 125 -0.54 23.37 19.70
N GLN A 126 0.38 23.57 20.63
CA GLN A 126 0.18 24.50 21.75
C GLN A 126 0.82 25.84 21.49
#